data_b1d850b87446458f2171d8061219a821
#
_entry.id   b1d850b87446458f2171d8061219a821
#
_cell.length_a   1.000
_cell.length_b   1.000
_cell.length_c   1.000
_cell.angle_alpha   90.00
_cell.angle_beta   90.00
_cell.angle_gamma   90.00
#
_symmetry.space_group_name_H-M   'P 1'
#
loop_
_entity.id
_entity.type
_entity.pdbx_description
1 polymer ?
#
loop_
_entity_poly.entity_id
_entity_poly.type
_entity_poly.pdbx_seq_one_letter_code
_entity_poly.pdbx_strand_id
1 'polypeptide(L)'
;MEGAESFAAPVLALSGDQYRAIVAHCYDGLPDEACGLLAGPVDAGGEPTGQVTTVYPGTNADASARTYTVDSRDLIRAMRDAETRHDELVGVWHSHTHSDAYPSDTDVRQAMEPHWLYVVVSLRHAEPVLRTFRIRDGSVTECEVVVTDS
;
A
#
# COMPACT_ATOMS: atom_id res chain seq x y z
N MET A 1 2.76 25.71 15.62
CA MET A 1 2.78 25.14 15.34
C MET A 1 3.31 24.45 14.91
N GLU A 2 3.37 24.50 14.91
CA GLU A 2 3.77 23.81 14.60
C GLU A 2 3.80 22.72 14.12
N GLY A 3 3.65 22.58 14.44
CA GLY A 3 3.71 21.16 14.19
C GLY A 3 3.06 20.68 12.93
N ALA A 4 2.26 21.47 12.31
CA ALA A 4 1.54 21.11 11.08
C ALA A 4 2.51 20.75 9.95
N GLU A 5 3.62 21.42 9.87
CA GLU A 5 4.59 21.16 8.81
C GLU A 5 5.18 19.76 8.91
N SER A 6 5.27 19.23 10.12
CA SER A 6 5.84 17.91 10.32
C SER A 6 4.93 16.81 9.81
N PHE A 7 3.70 17.15 9.41
CA PHE A 7 2.73 16.18 8.93
C PHE A 7 2.56 16.19 7.42
N ALA A 8 3.50 16.81 6.71
CA ALA A 8 3.50 16.72 5.25
C ALA A 8 3.50 15.25 4.84
N ALA A 9 2.62 14.92 3.91
CA ALA A 9 2.50 13.53 3.45
C ALA A 9 3.79 13.10 2.76
N PRO A 10 4.27 11.90 3.03
CA PRO A 10 5.45 11.41 2.31
C PRO A 10 5.15 11.16 0.85
N VAL A 11 6.18 11.19 0.04
CA VAL A 11 6.10 10.77 -1.35
C VAL A 11 6.39 9.28 -1.40
N LEU A 12 5.48 8.50 -1.97
CA LEU A 12 5.73 7.07 -2.16
C LEU A 12 6.70 6.91 -3.31
N ALA A 13 7.87 6.35 -3.02
CA ALA A 13 8.91 6.15 -4.03
C ALA A 13 9.06 4.65 -4.32
N LEU A 14 8.69 4.26 -5.54
CA LEU A 14 8.79 2.89 -6.02
C LEU A 14 9.82 2.83 -7.15
N SER A 15 10.57 1.73 -7.24
CA SER A 15 11.32 1.47 -8.45
C SER A 15 10.37 0.99 -9.54
N GLY A 16 10.83 1.05 -10.80
CA GLY A 16 10.05 0.50 -11.91
C GLY A 16 9.76 -0.98 -11.72
N ASP A 17 10.74 -1.74 -11.20
CA ASP A 17 10.55 -3.16 -10.94
C ASP A 17 9.50 -3.39 -9.85
N GLN A 18 9.51 -2.60 -8.80
CA GLN A 18 8.51 -2.70 -7.73
C GLN A 18 7.11 -2.39 -8.26
N TYR A 19 7.00 -1.33 -9.04
CA TYR A 19 5.73 -0.95 -9.66
C TYR A 19 5.19 -2.09 -10.52
N ARG A 20 6.03 -2.65 -11.38
CA ARG A 20 5.63 -3.74 -12.27
C ARG A 20 5.23 -5.00 -11.49
N ALA A 21 5.95 -5.29 -10.41
CA ALA A 21 5.62 -6.45 -9.58
C ALA A 21 4.25 -6.30 -8.92
N ILE A 22 3.94 -5.11 -8.40
CA ILE A 22 2.63 -4.84 -7.81
C ILE A 22 1.52 -5.00 -8.85
N VAL A 23 1.69 -4.36 -10.00
CA VAL A 23 0.67 -4.38 -11.06
C VAL A 23 0.45 -5.82 -11.58
N ALA A 24 1.55 -6.56 -11.79
CA ALA A 24 1.44 -7.93 -12.28
C ALA A 24 0.67 -8.80 -11.29
N HIS A 25 0.95 -8.66 -10.00
CA HIS A 25 0.25 -9.44 -8.98
C HIS A 25 -1.25 -9.08 -8.95
N CYS A 26 -1.57 -7.81 -9.17
CA CYS A 26 -2.97 -7.37 -9.23
C CYS A 26 -3.70 -8.02 -10.41
N TYR A 27 -3.08 -8.07 -11.58
CA TYR A 27 -3.70 -8.74 -12.73
C TYR A 27 -3.83 -10.24 -12.52
N ASP A 28 -2.83 -10.86 -11.91
CA ASP A 28 -2.85 -12.30 -11.65
C ASP A 28 -3.97 -12.68 -10.68
N GLY A 29 -4.41 -11.76 -9.83
CA GLY A 29 -5.46 -12.04 -8.86
C GLY A 29 -6.87 -12.00 -9.42
N LEU A 30 -7.06 -11.45 -10.62
CA LEU A 30 -8.40 -11.32 -11.19
C LEU A 30 -9.11 -12.67 -11.25
N PRO A 31 -10.41 -12.73 -10.96
CA PRO A 31 -11.35 -11.61 -10.76
C PRO A 31 -11.41 -11.03 -9.35
N ASP A 32 -10.60 -11.54 -8.43
CA ASP A 32 -10.59 -11.08 -7.05
C ASP A 32 -9.66 -9.88 -6.88
N GLU A 33 -9.87 -9.12 -5.82
CA GLU A 33 -8.90 -8.11 -5.40
C GLU A 33 -7.62 -8.82 -4.96
N ALA A 34 -6.49 -8.30 -5.39
CA ALA A 34 -5.19 -8.75 -4.92
C ALA A 34 -4.69 -7.82 -3.83
N CYS A 35 -3.74 -8.27 -3.04
CA CYS A 35 -3.17 -7.43 -1.99
C CYS A 35 -1.74 -7.83 -1.68
N GLY A 36 -1.07 -6.95 -0.95
CA GLY A 36 0.29 -7.19 -0.50
C GLY A 36 0.73 -6.10 0.46
N LEU A 37 1.97 -6.16 0.85
CA LEU A 37 2.53 -5.26 1.86
C LEU A 37 3.78 -4.56 1.32
N LEU A 38 4.13 -3.47 1.96
CA LEU A 38 5.32 -2.68 1.64
C LEU A 38 6.16 -2.52 2.88
N ALA A 39 7.47 -2.64 2.73
CA ALA A 39 8.42 -2.35 3.79
C ALA A 39 9.37 -1.24 3.35
N GLY A 40 9.85 -0.49 4.32
CA GLY A 40 10.80 0.58 4.08
C GLY A 40 11.26 1.20 5.38
N PRO A 41 12.12 2.23 5.29
CA PRO A 41 12.60 2.91 6.48
C PRO A 41 11.54 3.84 7.07
N VAL A 42 11.63 4.01 8.39
CA VAL A 42 10.84 4.99 9.12
C VAL A 42 11.79 5.98 9.76
N ASP A 43 11.28 7.18 10.04
CA ASP A 43 12.07 8.19 10.72
C ASP A 43 12.04 7.97 12.24
N ALA A 44 12.67 8.88 13.00
CA ALA A 44 12.76 8.76 14.45
C ALA A 44 11.40 8.79 15.12
N GLY A 45 10.40 9.39 14.49
CA GLY A 45 9.02 9.42 15.02
C GLY A 45 8.17 8.24 14.60
N GLY A 46 8.72 7.29 13.86
CA GLY A 46 7.99 6.12 13.37
C GLY A 46 7.20 6.37 12.11
N GLU A 47 7.38 7.51 11.45
CA GLU A 47 6.70 7.80 10.20
C GLU A 47 7.46 7.24 9.02
N PRO A 48 6.77 6.61 8.05
CA PRO A 48 7.43 6.16 6.83
C PRO A 48 8.08 7.32 6.10
N THR A 49 9.28 7.09 5.58
CA THR A 49 9.94 8.10 4.75
C THR A 49 9.31 8.18 3.36
N GLY A 50 8.58 7.15 2.97
CA GLY A 50 7.99 7.02 1.65
C GLY A 50 8.80 6.13 0.72
N GLN A 51 10.04 5.86 1.04
CA GLN A 51 10.85 4.95 0.25
C GLN A 51 10.41 3.51 0.49
N VAL A 52 10.23 2.74 -0.58
CA VAL A 52 9.91 1.32 -0.49
C VAL A 52 11.16 0.52 -0.80
N THR A 53 11.56 -0.35 0.14
CA THR A 53 12.71 -1.22 -0.06
C THR A 53 12.29 -2.61 -0.48
N THR A 54 11.13 -3.09 -0.03
CA THR A 54 10.66 -4.44 -0.35
C THR A 54 9.16 -4.43 -0.57
N VAL A 55 8.73 -5.14 -1.61
CA VAL A 55 7.33 -5.39 -1.92
C VAL A 55 7.02 -6.84 -1.60
N TYR A 56 5.96 -7.08 -0.83
CA TYR A 56 5.55 -8.43 -0.45
C TYR A 56 4.19 -8.74 -1.06
N PRO A 57 4.15 -9.55 -2.13
CA PRO A 57 2.87 -10.04 -2.63
C PRO A 57 2.21 -10.92 -1.57
N GLY A 58 0.91 -10.76 -1.41
CA GLY A 58 0.16 -11.49 -0.41
C GLY A 58 -1.03 -12.23 -1.02
N THR A 59 -1.75 -12.93 -0.16
CA THR A 59 -2.97 -13.63 -0.51
C THR A 59 -4.14 -12.89 0.09
N ASN A 60 -5.18 -12.66 -0.71
CA ASN A 60 -6.42 -12.08 -0.21
C ASN A 60 -7.24 -13.19 0.46
N ALA A 61 -7.25 -13.17 1.79
CA ALA A 61 -7.96 -14.19 2.57
C ALA A 61 -9.48 -14.15 2.35
N ASP A 62 -10.02 -13.01 1.94
CA ASP A 62 -11.45 -12.87 1.63
C ASP A 62 -11.82 -13.54 0.32
N ALA A 63 -10.87 -13.72 -0.59
CA ALA A 63 -11.10 -14.26 -1.94
C ALA A 63 -12.28 -13.57 -2.59
N SER A 64 -12.28 -12.25 -2.59
CA SER A 64 -13.42 -11.43 -3.00
C SER A 64 -13.01 -10.42 -4.06
N ALA A 65 -13.96 -10.08 -4.94
CA ALA A 65 -13.78 -9.03 -5.93
C ALA A 65 -14.05 -7.63 -5.35
N ARG A 66 -14.46 -7.54 -4.07
CA ARG A 66 -14.90 -6.28 -3.47
C ARG A 66 -14.19 -5.93 -2.18
N THR A 67 -13.59 -6.90 -1.50
CA THR A 67 -12.90 -6.67 -0.24
C THR A 67 -11.60 -7.46 -0.22
N TYR A 68 -10.71 -7.06 0.67
CA TYR A 68 -9.48 -7.80 0.87
C TYR A 68 -9.12 -7.84 2.35
N THR A 69 -8.47 -8.94 2.72
CA THR A 69 -7.78 -9.08 4.00
C THR A 69 -6.48 -9.79 3.72
N VAL A 70 -5.36 -9.19 4.09
CA VAL A 70 -4.06 -9.84 3.90
C VAL A 70 -4.02 -11.08 4.77
N ASP A 71 -3.68 -12.24 4.18
CA ASP A 71 -3.56 -13.49 4.93
C ASP A 71 -2.57 -13.27 6.08
N SER A 72 -2.95 -13.71 7.29
CA SER A 72 -2.17 -13.44 8.49
C SER A 72 -0.78 -14.07 8.45
N ARG A 73 -0.61 -15.19 7.74
CA ARG A 73 0.71 -15.81 7.58
C ARG A 73 1.62 -14.96 6.72
N ASP A 74 1.07 -14.36 5.68
CA ASP A 74 1.82 -13.44 4.82
C ASP A 74 2.22 -12.19 5.60
N LEU A 75 1.32 -11.67 6.43
CA LEU A 75 1.61 -10.50 7.26
C LEU A 75 2.76 -10.78 8.22
N ILE A 76 2.70 -11.91 8.93
CA ILE A 76 3.75 -12.28 9.90
C ILE A 76 5.08 -12.49 9.18
N ARG A 77 5.06 -13.15 8.04
CA ARG A 77 6.27 -13.43 7.27
C ARG A 77 6.91 -12.14 6.79
N ALA A 78 6.09 -11.21 6.29
CA ALA A 78 6.58 -9.91 5.83
C ALA A 78 7.17 -9.10 6.99
N MET A 79 6.49 -9.09 8.14
CA MET A 79 6.99 -8.41 9.34
C MET A 79 8.38 -8.92 9.74
N ARG A 80 8.53 -10.23 9.77
CA ARG A 80 9.81 -10.84 10.15
C ARG A 80 10.91 -10.53 9.14
N ASP A 81 10.59 -10.60 7.86
CA ASP A 81 11.58 -10.28 6.83
C ASP A 81 11.99 -8.82 6.90
N ALA A 82 11.04 -7.91 7.09
CA ALA A 82 11.34 -6.49 7.22
C ALA A 82 12.28 -6.25 8.40
N GLU A 83 12.03 -6.89 9.54
CA GLU A 83 12.89 -6.80 10.72
C GLU A 83 14.32 -7.22 10.42
N THR A 84 14.51 -8.31 9.69
CA THR A 84 15.86 -8.77 9.36
C THR A 84 16.60 -7.77 8.47
N ARG A 85 15.87 -6.92 7.76
CA ARG A 85 16.44 -5.89 6.89
C ARG A 85 16.55 -4.54 7.58
N HIS A 86 16.22 -4.47 8.88
CA HIS A 86 16.18 -3.23 9.65
C HIS A 86 15.18 -2.23 9.10
N ASP A 87 14.11 -2.74 8.48
CA ASP A 87 12.99 -1.96 7.99
C ASP A 87 11.73 -2.29 8.80
N GLU A 88 10.65 -1.58 8.49
CA GLU A 88 9.33 -1.87 9.06
C GLU A 88 8.32 -1.97 7.94
N LEU A 89 7.19 -2.59 8.22
CA LEU A 89 6.07 -2.50 7.29
C LEU A 89 5.55 -1.07 7.31
N VAL A 90 5.40 -0.48 6.13
CA VAL A 90 5.05 0.93 5.99
C VAL A 90 3.79 1.13 5.17
N GLY A 91 3.21 0.05 4.65
CA GLY A 91 2.01 0.18 3.86
C GLY A 91 1.44 -1.13 3.41
N VAL A 92 0.24 -1.03 2.84
CA VAL A 92 -0.47 -2.15 2.24
C VAL A 92 -0.96 -1.69 0.88
N TRP A 93 -0.98 -2.60 -0.09
CA TRP A 93 -1.51 -2.32 -1.41
C TRP A 93 -2.56 -3.35 -1.77
N HIS A 94 -3.58 -2.90 -2.50
CA HIS A 94 -4.60 -3.79 -3.01
C HIS A 94 -5.16 -3.24 -4.32
N SER A 95 -5.84 -4.11 -5.08
CA SER A 95 -6.42 -3.72 -6.35
C SER A 95 -7.93 -3.54 -6.22
N HIS A 96 -8.45 -2.60 -7.01
CA HIS A 96 -9.88 -2.48 -7.29
C HIS A 96 -10.11 -3.01 -8.69
N THR A 97 -11.01 -3.98 -8.82
CA THR A 97 -11.23 -4.63 -10.11
C THR A 97 -12.16 -3.82 -11.01
N HIS A 98 -13.14 -3.11 -10.42
CA HIS A 98 -14.17 -2.40 -11.18
C HIS A 98 -14.37 -0.95 -10.77
N SER A 99 -13.62 -0.44 -9.81
CA SER A 99 -13.78 0.92 -9.31
C SER A 99 -12.48 1.70 -9.44
N ASP A 100 -12.56 3.00 -9.18
CA ASP A 100 -11.41 3.90 -9.28
C ASP A 100 -10.37 3.60 -8.21
N ALA A 101 -9.16 4.13 -8.41
CA ALA A 101 -8.06 3.98 -7.45
C ALA A 101 -8.25 4.94 -6.28
N TYR A 102 -9.27 4.70 -5.49
CA TYR A 102 -9.59 5.50 -4.31
C TYR A 102 -10.14 4.56 -3.23
N PRO A 103 -9.77 4.74 -1.97
CA PRO A 103 -10.25 3.85 -0.91
C PRO A 103 -11.77 3.80 -0.82
N SER A 104 -12.33 2.61 -0.74
CA SER A 104 -13.77 2.43 -0.54
C SER A 104 -14.13 2.75 0.92
N ASP A 105 -15.42 2.86 1.22
CA ASP A 105 -15.86 3.04 2.61
C ASP A 105 -15.37 1.89 3.49
N THR A 106 -15.37 0.67 2.97
CA THR A 106 -14.85 -0.49 3.69
C THR A 106 -13.35 -0.35 3.93
N ASP A 107 -12.61 0.07 2.91
CA ASP A 107 -11.16 0.30 3.04
C ASP A 107 -10.86 1.30 4.16
N VAL A 108 -11.63 2.39 4.21
CA VAL A 108 -11.44 3.42 5.22
C VAL A 108 -11.75 2.88 6.61
N ARG A 109 -12.86 2.14 6.75
CA ARG A 109 -13.23 1.57 8.05
C ARG A 109 -12.21 0.56 8.55
N GLN A 110 -11.56 -0.16 7.65
CA GLN A 110 -10.61 -1.21 8.02
C GLN A 110 -9.16 -0.72 8.10
N ALA A 111 -8.91 0.55 7.84
CA ALA A 111 -7.57 1.12 7.90
C ALA A 111 -7.18 1.34 9.36
N MET A 112 -6.39 0.40 9.91
CA MET A 112 -6.05 0.38 11.32
C MET A 112 -4.70 1.03 11.62
N GLU A 113 -3.87 1.26 10.61
CA GLU A 113 -2.50 1.74 10.79
C GLU A 113 -2.41 3.20 10.34
N PRO A 114 -2.45 4.16 11.27
CA PRO A 114 -2.48 5.58 10.89
C PRO A 114 -1.18 6.07 10.26
N HIS A 115 -0.07 5.35 10.46
CA HIS A 115 1.21 5.73 9.87
C HIS A 115 1.45 5.13 8.49
N TRP A 116 0.69 4.12 8.11
CA TRP A 116 0.91 3.42 6.85
C TRP A 116 0.43 4.22 5.65
N LEU A 117 1.02 3.89 4.51
CA LEU A 117 0.53 4.33 3.21
C LEU A 117 -0.38 3.24 2.64
N TYR A 118 -1.52 3.65 2.14
CA TYR A 118 -2.53 2.75 1.56
C TYR A 118 -2.52 2.95 0.06
N VAL A 119 -2.06 1.92 -0.66
CA VAL A 119 -1.91 1.97 -2.11
C VAL A 119 -3.09 1.25 -2.74
N VAL A 120 -3.74 1.89 -3.70
CA VAL A 120 -4.85 1.30 -4.45
C VAL A 120 -4.48 1.29 -5.92
N VAL A 121 -4.58 0.11 -6.54
CA VAL A 121 -4.34 -0.08 -7.96
C VAL A 121 -5.68 -0.38 -8.63
N SER A 122 -6.12 0.50 -9.52
CA SER A 122 -7.36 0.25 -10.26
C SER A 122 -7.04 -0.44 -11.57
N LEU A 123 -7.78 -1.53 -11.83
CA LEU A 123 -7.70 -2.27 -13.09
C LEU A 123 -8.92 -1.99 -13.96
N ARG A 124 -9.66 -0.94 -13.62
CA ARG A 124 -10.91 -0.60 -14.28
C ARG A 124 -10.73 -0.18 -15.75
N HIS A 125 -9.61 0.45 -16.04
CA HIS A 125 -9.33 0.99 -17.37
C HIS A 125 -8.28 0.15 -18.09
N ALA A 126 -8.02 0.45 -19.35
CA ALA A 126 -7.01 -0.25 -20.14
C ALA A 126 -5.62 -0.14 -19.52
N GLU A 127 -5.31 1.01 -18.94
CA GLU A 127 -4.05 1.21 -18.24
C GLU A 127 -4.28 1.14 -16.73
N PRO A 128 -3.41 0.48 -15.98
CA PRO A 128 -3.56 0.46 -14.52
C PRO A 128 -3.29 1.85 -13.94
N VAL A 129 -4.00 2.18 -12.87
CA VAL A 129 -3.81 3.44 -12.15
C VAL A 129 -3.44 3.11 -10.72
N LEU A 130 -2.28 3.58 -10.27
CA LEU A 130 -1.80 3.37 -8.91
C LEU A 130 -1.77 4.70 -8.20
N ARG A 131 -2.46 4.78 -7.06
CA ARG A 131 -2.48 5.98 -6.21
C ARG A 131 -2.25 5.56 -4.78
N THR A 132 -1.76 6.47 -3.96
CA THR A 132 -1.51 6.17 -2.55
C THR A 132 -2.11 7.24 -1.65
N PHE A 133 -2.50 6.82 -0.45
CA PHE A 133 -3.25 7.64 0.48
C PHE A 133 -2.80 7.40 1.91
N ARG A 134 -2.97 8.42 2.74
CA ARG A 134 -2.99 8.26 4.19
C ARG A 134 -4.44 8.20 4.63
N ILE A 135 -4.71 7.31 5.60
CA ILE A 135 -6.06 7.17 6.16
C ILE A 135 -5.93 7.25 7.67
N ARG A 136 -6.41 8.36 8.25
CA ARG A 136 -6.32 8.62 9.69
C ARG A 136 -7.66 9.08 10.20
N ASP A 137 -8.23 8.36 11.16
CA ASP A 137 -9.51 8.71 11.79
C ASP A 137 -10.61 8.95 10.74
N GLY A 138 -10.66 8.09 9.73
CA GLY A 138 -11.64 8.19 8.65
C GLY A 138 -11.34 9.26 7.61
N SER A 139 -10.26 9.98 7.76
CA SER A 139 -9.88 11.06 6.84
C SER A 139 -8.86 10.53 5.82
N VAL A 140 -9.16 10.71 4.54
CA VAL A 140 -8.33 10.23 3.43
C VAL A 140 -7.59 11.40 2.82
N THR A 141 -6.25 11.28 2.73
CA THR A 141 -5.41 12.29 2.09
C THR A 141 -4.54 11.62 1.05
N GLU A 142 -4.62 12.09 -0.18
CA GLU A 142 -3.79 11.52 -1.24
C GLU A 142 -2.35 11.98 -1.11
N CYS A 143 -1.42 11.07 -1.37
CA CYS A 143 0.01 11.33 -1.38
C CYS A 143 0.56 11.18 -2.78
N GLU A 144 1.68 11.84 -3.03
CA GLU A 144 2.34 11.79 -4.32
C GLU A 144 3.04 10.44 -4.52
N VAL A 145 3.10 9.97 -5.76
CA VAL A 145 3.81 8.74 -6.13
C VAL A 145 4.87 9.07 -7.15
N VAL A 146 6.09 8.57 -6.92
CA VAL A 146 7.19 8.68 -7.88
C VAL A 146 7.67 7.28 -8.21
N VAL A 147 7.76 6.97 -9.49
CA VAL A 147 8.34 5.70 -9.96
C VAL A 147 9.67 6.03 -10.59
N THR A 148 10.74 5.45 -10.02
CA THR A 148 12.09 5.69 -10.51
C THR A 148 12.47 4.66 -11.57
N ASP A 149 13.59 4.92 -12.24
CA ASP A 149 14.06 4.06 -13.32
C ASP A 149 14.65 2.76 -12.79
N SER A 150 14.38 1.78 -12.67
CA SER A 150 14.93 0.51 -12.21
C SER A 150 14.05 -0.14 -11.17
#